data_85867de741a40e547c2646f32f68a60a
#
_entry.id   85867de741a40e547c2646f32f68a60a
#
_cell.length_a   1.000
_cell.length_b   1.000
_cell.length_c   1.000
_cell.angle_alpha   90.00
_cell.angle_beta   90.00
_cell.angle_gamma   90.00
#
_symmetry.space_group_name_H-M   'P 1'
#
loop_
_entity.id
_entity.type
_entity.pdbx_description
1 polymer ?
#
loop_
_entity_poly.entity_id
_entity_poly.type
_entity_poly.pdbx_seq_one_letter_code
_entity_poly.pdbx_strand_id
1 'polypeptide(L)'
;MSNYKIETKCIQSGYEPGNGEPRVLPIYQSTTFKYNSSDQMGRLFALEESGYFYTRLQNPTNDAVAAKICDLEGGVAAMLTSSGQAANFYAIMNICEEGDHIVCASALYGGTYNLYAIQSKEWVLMQHLLIRNVRQKS
;
A
#
# COMPACT_ATOMS: atom_id res chain seq x y z
N MET A 1 -12.60 -10.88 -8.83
CA MET A 1 -12.56 -11.17 -7.39
C MET A 1 -13.12 -12.57 -7.17
N SER A 2 -12.40 -13.43 -6.48
CA SER A 2 -12.85 -14.78 -6.18
C SER A 2 -14.03 -14.73 -5.20
N ASN A 3 -15.05 -15.52 -5.47
CA ASN A 3 -16.26 -15.60 -4.62
C ASN A 3 -16.03 -16.54 -3.39
N TYR A 4 -14.80 -16.59 -2.91
CA TYR A 4 -14.40 -17.42 -1.78
C TYR A 4 -14.81 -16.82 -0.45
N LYS A 5 -15.05 -17.69 0.55
CA LYS A 5 -15.21 -17.29 1.94
C LYS A 5 -13.89 -16.73 2.48
N ILE A 6 -13.98 -15.92 3.53
CA ILE A 6 -12.82 -15.23 4.12
C ILE A 6 -11.70 -16.21 4.54
N GLU A 7 -12.06 -17.37 5.07
CA GLU A 7 -11.09 -18.38 5.49
C GLU A 7 -10.29 -18.93 4.30
N THR A 8 -10.96 -19.12 3.15
CA THR A 8 -10.29 -19.57 1.91
C THR A 8 -9.41 -18.44 1.35
N LYS A 9 -9.88 -17.20 1.39
CA LYS A 9 -9.09 -16.04 0.96
C LYS A 9 -7.81 -15.87 1.78
N CYS A 10 -7.86 -16.06 3.09
CA CYS A 10 -6.67 -16.02 3.95
C CYS A 10 -5.55 -16.97 3.49
N ILE A 11 -5.93 -18.09 2.86
CA ILE A 11 -4.96 -19.09 2.37
C ILE A 11 -4.62 -18.88 0.90
N GLN A 12 -5.62 -18.70 0.03
CA GLN A 12 -5.48 -18.78 -1.43
C GLN A 12 -5.23 -17.44 -2.13
N SER A 13 -5.65 -16.30 -1.55
CA SER A 13 -5.53 -15.01 -2.22
C SER A 13 -4.07 -14.52 -2.32
N GLY A 14 -3.82 -13.67 -3.32
CA GLY A 14 -2.55 -12.98 -3.54
C GLY A 14 -1.56 -13.69 -4.44
N TYR A 15 -1.68 -15.00 -4.63
CA TYR A 15 -0.83 -15.75 -5.54
C TYR A 15 -1.60 -16.91 -6.16
N GLU A 16 -1.53 -17.03 -7.47
CA GLU A 16 -2.08 -18.15 -8.23
C GLU A 16 -0.93 -18.81 -9.01
N PRO A 17 -0.50 -20.03 -8.58
CA PRO A 17 0.61 -20.70 -9.23
C PRO A 17 0.25 -21.20 -10.61
N GLY A 18 1.15 -21.01 -11.56
CA GLY A 18 1.09 -21.62 -12.87
C GLY A 18 1.44 -23.12 -12.85
N ASN A 19 1.35 -23.77 -14.02
CA ASN A 19 1.70 -25.17 -14.15
C ASN A 19 3.19 -25.40 -13.84
N GLY A 20 3.46 -26.27 -12.86
CA GLY A 20 4.83 -26.59 -12.44
C GLY A 20 5.43 -25.56 -11.45
N GLU A 21 4.71 -24.54 -11.09
CA GLU A 21 5.16 -23.58 -10.07
C GLU A 21 4.85 -24.06 -8.65
N PRO A 22 5.61 -23.58 -7.63
CA PRO A 22 5.32 -23.87 -6.24
C PRO A 22 3.93 -23.39 -5.82
N ARG A 23 3.24 -24.15 -4.97
CA ARG A 23 1.94 -23.73 -4.42
C ARG A 23 2.02 -22.51 -3.54
N VAL A 24 3.17 -22.27 -2.91
CA VAL A 24 3.46 -21.11 -2.09
C VAL A 24 4.48 -20.26 -2.84
N LEU A 25 4.21 -18.97 -2.96
CA LEU A 25 5.13 -18.05 -3.62
C LEU A 25 6.49 -18.06 -2.91
N PRO A 26 7.60 -18.32 -3.62
CA PRO A 26 8.95 -18.19 -3.07
C PRO A 26 9.23 -16.75 -2.61
N ILE A 27 10.09 -16.58 -1.61
CA ILE A 27 10.56 -15.27 -1.18
C ILE A 27 11.63 -14.77 -2.17
N TYR A 28 11.33 -13.70 -2.88
CA TYR A 28 12.23 -13.08 -3.85
C TYR A 28 13.13 -12.04 -3.16
N GLN A 29 14.28 -12.47 -2.68
CA GLN A 29 15.31 -11.63 -2.06
C GLN A 29 16.29 -11.11 -3.12
N SER A 30 15.80 -10.37 -4.11
CA SER A 30 16.60 -9.80 -5.18
C SER A 30 16.34 -8.31 -5.31
N THR A 31 17.38 -7.51 -5.53
CA THR A 31 17.24 -6.08 -5.81
C THR A 31 16.87 -5.84 -7.27
N THR A 32 17.40 -6.65 -8.20
CA THR A 32 17.20 -6.50 -9.64
C THR A 32 16.75 -7.82 -10.25
N PHE A 33 16.13 -7.74 -11.43
CA PHE A 33 15.64 -8.89 -12.18
C PHE A 33 16.25 -8.90 -13.57
N LYS A 34 16.34 -10.10 -14.17
CA LYS A 34 16.84 -10.28 -15.53
C LYS A 34 15.78 -9.85 -16.53
N TYR A 35 16.20 -9.17 -17.56
CA TYR A 35 15.42 -8.82 -18.76
C TYR A 35 16.13 -9.35 -20.02
N ASN A 36 15.41 -9.43 -21.13
CA ASN A 36 15.89 -10.11 -22.33
C ASN A 36 16.76 -9.20 -23.23
N SER A 37 16.54 -7.89 -23.20
CA SER A 37 17.28 -6.92 -24.03
C SER A 37 17.24 -5.52 -23.40
N SER A 38 18.15 -4.65 -23.86
CA SER A 38 18.17 -3.24 -23.47
C SER A 38 16.88 -2.50 -23.88
N ASP A 39 16.28 -2.88 -25.01
CA ASP A 39 15.03 -2.28 -25.47
C ASP A 39 13.86 -2.66 -24.54
N GLN A 40 13.81 -3.91 -24.07
CA GLN A 40 12.84 -4.34 -23.06
C GLN A 40 13.04 -3.54 -21.76
N MET A 41 14.26 -3.38 -21.32
CA MET A 41 14.59 -2.56 -20.15
C MET A 41 14.05 -1.13 -20.31
N GLY A 42 14.24 -0.51 -21.47
CA GLY A 42 13.70 0.81 -21.79
C GLY A 42 12.18 0.88 -21.64
N ARG A 43 11.45 -0.09 -22.19
CA ARG A 43 9.97 -0.16 -22.07
C ARG A 43 9.50 -0.38 -20.63
N LEU A 44 10.18 -1.23 -19.86
CA LEU A 44 9.88 -1.44 -18.44
C LEU A 44 10.05 -0.14 -17.63
N PHE A 45 11.13 0.62 -17.89
CA PHE A 45 11.37 1.92 -17.24
C PHE A 45 10.37 2.99 -17.68
N ALA A 46 9.94 2.98 -18.93
CA ALA A 46 8.92 3.88 -19.46
C ALA A 46 7.48 3.47 -19.05
N LEU A 47 7.32 2.36 -18.32
CA LEU A 47 6.02 1.76 -17.93
C LEU A 47 5.13 1.39 -19.14
N GLU A 48 5.74 1.14 -20.29
CA GLU A 48 5.08 0.67 -21.51
C GLU A 48 4.88 -0.85 -21.51
N GLU A 49 5.64 -1.55 -20.69
CA GLU A 49 5.59 -3.00 -20.50
C GLU A 49 5.54 -3.31 -19.00
N SER A 50 4.73 -4.31 -18.60
CA SER A 50 4.67 -4.79 -17.23
C SER A 50 5.74 -5.84 -16.97
N GLY A 51 6.42 -5.78 -15.85
CA GLY A 51 7.42 -6.76 -15.44
C GLY A 51 8.31 -6.28 -14.32
N TYR A 52 9.00 -7.22 -13.68
CA TYR A 52 9.92 -6.93 -12.60
C TYR A 52 11.29 -6.53 -13.13
N PHE A 53 11.83 -5.43 -12.65
CA PHE A 53 13.20 -5.01 -12.97
C PHE A 53 13.96 -4.47 -11.76
N TYR A 54 13.26 -3.88 -10.77
CA TYR A 54 13.89 -3.34 -9.57
C TYR A 54 12.93 -3.41 -8.37
N THR A 55 13.37 -4.02 -7.26
CA THR A 55 12.53 -4.32 -6.08
C THR A 55 11.93 -3.07 -5.41
N ARG A 56 12.57 -1.91 -5.46
CA ARG A 56 11.98 -0.67 -4.92
C ARG A 56 10.69 -0.30 -5.62
N LEU A 57 10.52 -0.67 -6.88
CA LEU A 57 9.32 -0.40 -7.67
C LEU A 57 8.33 -1.57 -7.59
N GLN A 58 8.81 -2.79 -7.82
CA GLN A 58 7.98 -3.99 -7.84
C GLN A 58 8.78 -5.22 -7.43
N ASN A 59 8.16 -6.13 -6.68
CA ASN A 59 8.73 -7.40 -6.30
C ASN A 59 7.62 -8.44 -6.17
N PRO A 60 7.75 -9.66 -6.72
CA PRO A 60 6.70 -10.68 -6.67
C PRO A 60 6.19 -10.98 -5.26
N THR A 61 7.06 -10.99 -4.25
CA THR A 61 6.68 -11.22 -2.86
C THR A 61 5.83 -10.07 -2.31
N ASN A 62 6.23 -8.83 -2.55
CA ASN A 62 5.48 -7.65 -2.11
C ASN A 62 4.12 -7.58 -2.80
N ASP A 63 4.07 -7.83 -4.10
CA ASP A 63 2.84 -7.78 -4.89
C ASP A 63 1.85 -8.86 -4.45
N ALA A 64 2.32 -10.07 -4.14
CA ALA A 64 1.46 -11.14 -3.63
C ALA A 64 0.87 -10.80 -2.25
N VAL A 65 1.65 -10.18 -1.35
CA VAL A 65 1.15 -9.72 -0.05
C VAL A 65 0.15 -8.58 -0.22
N ALA A 66 0.48 -7.59 -1.05
CA ALA A 66 -0.42 -6.47 -1.36
C ALA A 66 -1.74 -6.96 -1.95
N ALA A 67 -1.70 -7.88 -2.93
CA ALA A 67 -2.88 -8.47 -3.55
C ALA A 67 -3.73 -9.26 -2.55
N LYS A 68 -3.10 -9.99 -1.62
CA LYS A 68 -3.81 -10.72 -0.55
C LYS A 68 -4.55 -9.77 0.38
N ILE A 69 -3.88 -8.73 0.89
CA ILE A 69 -4.50 -7.73 1.77
C ILE A 69 -5.63 -7.01 1.04
N CYS A 70 -5.41 -6.62 -0.22
CA CYS A 70 -6.42 -5.99 -1.06
C CYS A 70 -7.70 -6.85 -1.18
N ASP A 71 -7.57 -8.16 -1.43
CA ASP A 71 -8.72 -9.07 -1.54
C ASP A 71 -9.42 -9.29 -0.20
N LEU A 72 -8.67 -9.36 0.91
CA LEU A 72 -9.23 -9.50 2.25
C LEU A 72 -10.01 -8.27 2.70
N GLU A 73 -9.52 -7.06 2.38
CA GLU A 73 -10.14 -5.78 2.71
C GLU A 73 -11.22 -5.35 1.69
N GLY A 74 -11.37 -6.08 0.57
CA GLY A 74 -12.29 -5.72 -0.50
C GLY A 74 -11.88 -4.46 -1.26
N GLY A 75 -10.58 -4.13 -1.25
CA GLY A 75 -10.00 -2.98 -1.95
C GLY A 75 -9.91 -3.18 -3.46
N VAL A 76 -9.56 -2.11 -4.17
CA VAL A 76 -9.28 -2.14 -5.62
C VAL A 76 -7.80 -2.32 -5.91
N ALA A 77 -6.93 -1.85 -5.03
CA ALA A 77 -5.48 -2.01 -5.06
C ALA A 77 -4.89 -1.87 -3.66
N ALA A 78 -3.66 -2.33 -3.47
CA ALA A 78 -2.90 -2.14 -2.25
C ALA A 78 -1.42 -1.95 -2.57
N MET A 79 -0.72 -1.22 -1.72
CA MET A 79 0.72 -0.99 -1.80
C MET A 79 1.34 -1.21 -0.42
N LEU A 80 2.48 -1.87 -0.38
CA LEU A 80 3.25 -2.02 0.85
C LEU A 80 4.19 -0.82 1.05
N THR A 81 4.34 -0.42 2.29
CA THR A 81 5.24 0.65 2.70
C THR A 81 6.19 0.17 3.79
N SER A 82 7.28 0.90 4.03
CA SER A 82 8.30 0.55 5.01
C SER A 82 7.84 0.72 6.47
N SER A 83 6.73 1.43 6.70
CA SER A 83 6.18 1.66 8.04
C SER A 83 4.71 2.10 7.97
N GLY A 84 3.98 1.96 9.09
CA GLY A 84 2.63 2.50 9.21
C GLY A 84 2.57 4.03 9.07
N GLN A 85 3.61 4.74 9.50
CA GLN A 85 3.69 6.19 9.29
C GLN A 85 3.88 6.55 7.81
N ALA A 86 4.66 5.79 7.07
CA ALA A 86 4.76 5.95 5.62
C ALA A 86 3.40 5.68 4.94
N ALA A 87 2.65 4.66 5.40
CA ALA A 87 1.31 4.38 4.89
C ALA A 87 0.36 5.57 5.12
N ASN A 88 0.32 6.11 6.34
CA ASN A 88 -0.48 7.29 6.68
C ASN A 88 -0.08 8.51 5.83
N PHE A 89 1.22 8.74 5.67
CA PHE A 89 1.74 9.84 4.86
C PHE A 89 1.29 9.73 3.41
N TYR A 90 1.56 8.60 2.76
CA TYR A 90 1.21 8.40 1.35
C TYR A 90 -0.29 8.39 1.10
N ALA A 91 -1.10 7.85 2.02
CA ALA A 91 -2.56 7.86 1.89
C ALA A 91 -3.11 9.29 1.79
N ILE A 92 -2.59 10.21 2.59
CA ILE A 92 -3.03 11.62 2.55
C ILE A 92 -2.41 12.36 1.38
N MET A 93 -1.09 12.26 1.19
CA MET A 93 -0.40 12.99 0.12
C MET A 93 -0.79 12.55 -1.29
N ASN A 94 -1.41 11.37 -1.42
CA ASN A 94 -1.96 10.91 -2.70
C ASN A 94 -3.26 11.62 -3.12
N ILE A 95 -3.98 12.20 -2.16
CA ILE A 95 -5.31 12.78 -2.40
C ILE A 95 -5.41 14.26 -2.01
N CYS A 96 -4.43 14.80 -1.29
CA CYS A 96 -4.42 16.17 -0.82
C CYS A 96 -3.32 16.98 -1.49
N GLU A 97 -3.64 18.22 -1.84
CA GLU A 97 -2.73 19.22 -2.38
C GLU A 97 -2.56 20.39 -1.41
N GLU A 98 -1.68 21.35 -1.75
CA GLU A 98 -1.49 22.57 -0.98
C GLU A 98 -2.80 23.36 -0.86
N GLY A 99 -3.19 23.69 0.36
CA GLY A 99 -4.43 24.40 0.68
C GLY A 99 -5.62 23.51 1.00
N ASP A 100 -5.51 22.19 0.83
CA ASP A 100 -6.54 21.26 1.21
C ASP A 100 -6.70 21.14 2.74
N HIS A 101 -7.85 20.64 3.16
CA HIS A 101 -8.24 20.59 4.55
C HIS A 101 -8.50 19.16 5.03
N ILE A 102 -7.84 18.76 6.12
CA ILE A 102 -7.99 17.44 6.73
C ILE A 102 -8.78 17.56 8.02
N VAL A 103 -9.77 16.69 8.20
CA VAL A 103 -10.50 16.51 9.45
C VAL A 103 -10.20 15.12 10.01
N CYS A 104 -9.66 15.06 11.21
CA CYS A 104 -9.31 13.80 11.86
C CYS A 104 -9.73 13.77 13.33
N ALA A 105 -9.88 12.54 13.88
CA ALA A 105 -10.14 12.36 15.29
C ALA A 105 -8.92 12.80 16.12
N SER A 106 -9.12 13.37 17.30
CA SER A 106 -8.04 13.70 18.22
C SER A 106 -7.42 12.45 18.90
N ALA A 107 -8.16 11.36 18.99
CA ALA A 107 -7.71 10.10 19.58
C ALA A 107 -6.98 9.24 18.54
N LEU A 108 -5.85 9.73 18.06
CA LEU A 108 -4.95 9.05 17.14
C LEU A 108 -3.72 8.51 17.87
N TYR A 109 -3.04 7.54 17.24
CA TYR A 109 -1.69 7.19 17.64
C TYR A 109 -0.79 8.42 17.63
N GLY A 110 0.03 8.61 18.67
CA GLY A 110 0.80 9.85 18.89
C GLY A 110 1.66 10.27 17.70
N GLY A 111 2.29 9.30 17.00
CA GLY A 111 3.05 9.59 15.78
C GLY A 111 2.17 10.13 14.63
N THR A 112 0.97 9.59 14.45
CA THR A 112 0.02 10.06 13.44
C THR A 112 -0.56 11.43 13.83
N TYR A 113 -0.81 11.65 15.12
CA TYR A 113 -1.18 12.96 15.62
C TYR A 113 -0.11 14.03 15.29
N ASN A 114 1.15 13.74 15.58
CA ASN A 114 2.25 14.66 15.29
C ASN A 114 2.42 14.88 13.78
N LEU A 115 2.27 13.82 12.98
CA LEU A 115 2.33 13.91 11.52
C LEU A 115 1.31 14.94 11.00
N TYR A 116 0.06 14.84 11.45
CA TYR A 116 -1.01 15.70 10.93
C TYR A 116 -1.15 17.02 11.69
N ALA A 117 -0.93 17.07 13.00
CA ALA A 117 -1.13 18.29 13.78
C ALA A 117 0.08 19.26 13.75
N ILE A 118 1.27 18.75 13.50
CA ILE A 118 2.50 19.53 13.58
C ILE A 118 3.21 19.58 12.23
N GLN A 119 3.61 18.44 11.69
CA GLN A 119 4.45 18.38 10.49
C GLN A 119 3.73 18.80 9.22
N SER A 120 2.44 18.49 9.08
CA SER A 120 1.70 18.86 7.88
C SER A 120 1.45 20.35 7.75
N LYS A 121 1.57 21.13 8.83
CA LYS A 121 1.56 22.59 8.76
C LYS A 121 2.71 23.17 7.95
N GLU A 122 3.84 22.48 7.94
CA GLU A 122 4.99 22.83 7.12
C GLU A 122 4.75 22.55 5.64
N TRP A 123 3.76 21.71 5.33
CA TRP A 123 3.36 21.35 3.95
C TRP A 123 2.06 22.05 3.50
N VAL A 124 1.66 23.11 4.24
CA VAL A 124 0.51 23.99 3.93
C VAL A 124 -0.85 23.27 3.89
N LEU A 125 -1.00 22.14 4.57
CA LEU A 125 -2.31 21.53 4.78
C LEU A 125 -3.00 22.17 5.98
N MET A 126 -4.21 22.72 5.80
CA MET A 126 -5.05 23.20 6.91
C MET A 126 -5.68 22.02 7.65
N GLN A 127 -5.72 22.09 8.99
CA GLN A 127 -6.22 20.98 9.82
C GLN A 127 -7.24 21.43 10.85
N HIS A 128 -8.27 20.60 11.02
CA HIS A 128 -9.15 20.67 12.17
C HIS A 128 -9.19 19.32 12.89
N LEU A 129 -8.75 19.31 14.15
CA LEU A 129 -8.87 18.16 15.03
C LEU A 129 -10.25 18.17 15.68
N LEU A 130 -11.08 17.19 15.34
CA LEU A 130 -12.37 17.01 16.01
C LEU A 130 -12.17 16.23 17.31
N ILE A 131 -12.36 16.90 18.45
CA ILE A 131 -12.52 16.25 19.75
C ILE A 131 -13.93 15.68 19.81
N ARG A 132 -14.12 14.41 19.46
CA ARG A 132 -15.36 13.73 19.69
C ARG A 132 -15.40 13.25 21.13
N ASN A 133 -16.08 13.98 22.03
CA ASN A 133 -16.51 13.44 23.30
C ASN A 133 -17.56 12.36 23.04
N VAL A 134 -17.14 11.10 23.00
CA VAL A 134 -18.06 9.98 23.08
C VAL A 134 -18.56 9.95 24.53
N ARG A 135 -19.71 10.58 24.81
CA ARG A 135 -20.46 10.29 26.03
C ARG A 135 -20.77 8.80 25.99
N GLN A 136 -20.10 8.02 26.84
CA GLN A 136 -20.56 6.68 27.18
C GLN A 136 -21.98 6.85 27.72
N LYS A 137 -22.97 6.33 27.02
CA LYS A 137 -24.28 6.09 27.59
C LYS A 137 -24.10 4.91 28.54
N SER A 138 -24.14 5.21 29.83
CA SER A 138 -24.40 4.25 30.93
C SER A 138 -25.72 3.54 30.71
#